data_fc516848c2692ff64d3f5478bfad54d8
#
_entry.id   fc516848c2692ff64d3f5478bfad54d8
#
_cell.length_a   1.000
_cell.length_b   1.000
_cell.length_c   1.000
_cell.angle_alpha   90.00
_cell.angle_beta   90.00
_cell.angle_gamma   90.00
#
_symmetry.space_group_name_H-M   'P 1'
#
loop_
_entity.id
_entity.type
_entity.pdbx_description
1 polymer ?
#
loop_
_entity_poly.entity_id
_entity_poly.type
_entity_poly.pdbx_seq_one_letter_code
_entity_poly.pdbx_strand_id
1 'polypeptide(L)'
;RYTSVGTITNTSGATSVDWAAAAVYKMNSALSGGIEFDFTNYKAGQVLTIYNISGSQTITLDSDAATSESFLKVGGVDYDGSATSILQVECLADGANAVFAYSIAQYAADTTP
;
A
#
# COMPACT_ATOMS: atom_id res chain seq x y z
N ARG A 1 -10.08 16.35 1.07
CA ARG A 1 -10.84 15.76 -0.01
C ARG A 1 -11.25 14.33 0.33
N TYR A 2 -12.50 14.01 0.09
CA TYR A 2 -13.04 12.67 0.38
C TYR A 2 -13.21 11.90 -0.92
N THR A 3 -12.82 10.62 -0.88
CA THR A 3 -13.04 9.67 -1.95
C THR A 3 -13.69 8.42 -1.36
N SER A 4 -14.29 7.61 -2.21
CA SER A 4 -14.83 6.32 -1.79
C SER A 4 -13.68 5.42 -1.32
N VAL A 5 -14.00 4.52 -0.39
CA VAL A 5 -13.07 3.42 -0.07
C VAL A 5 -13.01 2.48 -1.26
N GLY A 6 -11.81 2.21 -1.73
CA GLY A 6 -11.58 1.25 -2.79
C GLY A 6 -11.46 -0.17 -2.26
N THR A 7 -11.64 -1.13 -3.15
CA THR A 7 -11.46 -2.56 -2.84
C THR A 7 -10.42 -3.14 -3.79
N ILE A 8 -9.44 -3.87 -3.25
CA ILE A 8 -8.48 -4.62 -4.03
C ILE A 8 -8.92 -6.08 -4.03
N THR A 9 -9.27 -6.59 -5.20
CA THR A 9 -9.74 -7.97 -5.36
C THR A 9 -8.62 -8.92 -5.77
N ASN A 10 -7.56 -8.42 -6.39
CA ASN A 10 -6.40 -9.24 -6.72
C ASN A 10 -5.71 -9.72 -5.44
N THR A 11 -5.31 -10.98 -5.45
CA THR A 11 -4.60 -11.60 -4.32
C THR A 11 -3.17 -12.00 -4.67
N SER A 12 -2.73 -11.71 -5.89
CA SER A 12 -1.36 -11.97 -6.35
C SER A 12 -1.06 -11.15 -7.61
N GLY A 13 0.22 -11.05 -7.94
CA GLY A 13 0.68 -10.40 -9.18
C GLY A 13 0.62 -8.89 -9.14
N ALA A 14 0.87 -8.27 -10.30
CA ALA A 14 0.84 -6.82 -10.45
C ALA A 14 -0.58 -6.29 -10.27
N THR A 15 -0.74 -5.33 -9.38
CA THR A 15 -2.03 -4.80 -8.98
C THR A 15 -1.96 -3.29 -9.00
N SER A 16 -2.70 -2.66 -9.90
CA SER A 16 -2.75 -1.21 -10.01
C SER A 16 -3.53 -0.61 -8.85
N VAL A 17 -2.95 0.40 -8.20
CA VAL A 17 -3.58 1.13 -7.09
C VAL A 17 -3.63 2.59 -7.47
N ASP A 18 -4.83 3.07 -7.78
CA ASP A 18 -5.07 4.43 -8.26
C ASP A 18 -5.30 5.38 -7.08
N TRP A 19 -4.35 6.27 -6.84
CA TRP A 19 -4.40 7.25 -5.75
C TRP A 19 -5.44 8.36 -5.99
N ALA A 20 -5.91 8.52 -7.23
CA ALA A 20 -6.97 9.48 -7.53
C ALA A 20 -8.37 8.91 -7.26
N ALA A 21 -8.52 7.60 -7.32
CA ALA A 21 -9.82 6.94 -7.14
C ALA A 21 -10.21 6.81 -5.67
N ALA A 22 -9.25 6.54 -4.79
CA ALA A 22 -9.50 6.39 -3.35
C ALA A 22 -8.20 6.68 -2.57
N ALA A 23 -8.35 7.10 -1.34
CA ALA A 23 -7.25 7.26 -0.40
C ALA A 23 -7.10 6.05 0.53
N VAL A 24 -8.14 5.22 0.63
CA VAL A 24 -8.16 4.04 1.46
C VAL A 24 -8.65 2.86 0.62
N TYR A 25 -7.88 1.78 0.65
CA TYR A 25 -8.23 0.53 -0.02
C TYR A 25 -8.30 -0.59 1.01
N LYS A 26 -9.27 -1.47 0.81
CA LYS A 26 -9.39 -2.69 1.60
C LYS A 26 -9.08 -3.90 0.74
N MET A 27 -8.22 -4.79 1.23
CA MET A 27 -8.04 -6.09 0.60
C MET A 27 -9.28 -6.95 0.81
N ASN A 28 -9.81 -7.52 -0.27
CA ASN A 28 -11.04 -8.31 -0.20
C ASN A 28 -10.78 -9.72 0.33
N SER A 29 -9.60 -10.27 0.09
CA SER A 29 -9.26 -11.64 0.46
C SER A 29 -7.78 -11.73 0.82
N ALA A 30 -7.39 -12.82 1.50
CA ALA A 30 -6.01 -13.09 1.83
C ALA A 30 -5.16 -13.26 0.56
N LEU A 31 -3.88 -12.86 0.65
CA LEU A 31 -2.94 -13.03 -0.45
C LEU A 31 -2.75 -14.52 -0.77
N SER A 32 -2.82 -14.86 -2.04
CA SER A 32 -2.59 -16.21 -2.55
C SER A 32 -1.21 -16.40 -3.17
N GLY A 33 -0.51 -15.31 -3.45
CA GLY A 33 0.84 -15.30 -4.00
C GLY A 33 1.49 -13.94 -3.77
N GLY A 34 2.73 -13.79 -4.21
CA GLY A 34 3.40 -12.49 -4.14
C GLY A 34 2.59 -11.44 -4.88
N ILE A 35 2.39 -10.29 -4.26
CA ILE A 35 1.63 -9.17 -4.84
C ILE A 35 2.55 -7.96 -5.03
N GLU A 36 2.32 -7.23 -6.10
CA GLU A 36 2.99 -5.97 -6.37
C GLU A 36 1.95 -4.87 -6.47
N PHE A 37 2.02 -3.90 -5.55
CA PHE A 37 1.16 -2.71 -5.61
C PHE A 37 1.80 -1.67 -6.52
N ASP A 38 1.18 -1.40 -7.66
CA ASP A 38 1.65 -0.44 -8.66
C ASP A 38 0.88 0.87 -8.50
N PHE A 39 1.52 1.88 -7.96
CA PHE A 39 0.89 3.15 -7.65
C PHE A 39 0.79 4.04 -8.89
N THR A 40 -0.40 4.61 -9.09
CA THR A 40 -0.70 5.53 -10.19
C THR A 40 -1.42 6.77 -9.67
N ASN A 41 -1.29 7.87 -10.40
CA ASN A 41 -2.00 9.14 -10.14
C ASN A 41 -1.74 9.75 -8.76
N TYR A 42 -0.59 9.47 -8.18
CA TYR A 42 -0.18 10.04 -6.90
C TYR A 42 0.35 11.46 -7.08
N LYS A 43 0.22 12.26 -6.02
CA LYS A 43 0.76 13.62 -5.94
C LYS A 43 1.45 13.81 -4.60
N ALA A 44 2.51 14.62 -4.60
CA ALA A 44 3.24 14.94 -3.37
C ALA A 44 2.28 15.44 -2.29
N GLY A 45 2.42 14.92 -1.09
CA GLY A 45 1.58 15.23 0.06
C GLY A 45 0.39 14.31 0.24
N GLN A 46 0.07 13.45 -0.72
CA GLN A 46 -1.01 12.47 -0.57
C GLN A 46 -0.55 11.29 0.31
N VAL A 47 -1.51 10.74 1.05
CA VAL A 47 -1.35 9.54 1.85
C VAL A 47 -2.35 8.49 1.36
N LEU A 48 -1.88 7.26 1.20
CA LEU A 48 -2.70 6.12 0.83
C LEU A 48 -2.60 5.06 1.91
N THR A 49 -3.73 4.45 2.23
CA THR A 49 -3.81 3.35 3.20
C THR A 49 -4.36 2.11 2.51
N ILE A 50 -3.72 0.97 2.73
CA ILE A 50 -4.24 -0.35 2.35
C ILE A 50 -4.33 -1.18 3.63
N TYR A 51 -5.52 -1.69 3.94
CA TYR A 51 -5.72 -2.47 5.17
C TYR A 51 -6.35 -3.82 4.87
N ASN A 52 -6.49 -4.64 5.90
CA ASN A 52 -6.96 -6.02 5.80
C ASN A 52 -6.03 -6.89 4.96
N ILE A 53 -4.73 -6.64 5.03
CA ILE A 53 -3.73 -7.43 4.31
C ILE A 53 -3.39 -8.65 5.15
N SER A 54 -3.53 -9.84 4.58
CA SER A 54 -3.20 -11.11 5.25
C SER A 54 -2.64 -12.12 4.26
N GLY A 55 -2.07 -13.20 4.77
CA GLY A 55 -1.45 -14.24 3.98
C GLY A 55 0.07 -14.11 3.93
N SER A 56 0.77 -15.23 4.13
CA SER A 56 2.25 -15.26 4.22
C SER A 56 2.88 -15.23 2.84
N GLN A 57 2.72 -14.11 2.15
CA GLN A 57 3.25 -13.87 0.82
C GLN A 57 4.10 -12.60 0.80
N THR A 58 4.87 -12.39 -0.25
CA THR A 58 5.70 -11.21 -0.42
C THR A 58 4.89 -10.04 -0.96
N ILE A 59 5.11 -8.85 -0.42
CA ILE A 59 4.58 -7.60 -0.96
C ILE A 59 5.74 -6.82 -1.59
N THR A 60 5.52 -6.34 -2.79
CA THR A 60 6.45 -5.44 -3.50
C THR A 60 5.72 -4.16 -3.82
N LEU A 61 6.42 -3.03 -3.76
CA LEU A 61 5.88 -1.73 -4.13
C LEU A 61 6.55 -1.24 -5.41
N ASP A 62 5.75 -0.66 -6.29
CA ASP A 62 6.22 -0.07 -7.53
C ASP A 62 5.36 1.15 -7.86
N SER A 63 5.76 1.92 -8.86
CA SER A 63 4.99 3.06 -9.32
C SER A 63 5.19 3.24 -10.82
N ASP A 64 4.41 4.12 -11.41
CA ASP A 64 4.53 4.49 -12.82
C ASP A 64 5.53 5.64 -13.06
N ALA A 65 6.45 5.89 -12.13
CA ALA A 65 7.47 6.91 -12.30
C ALA A 65 8.29 6.66 -13.58
N ALA A 66 8.52 7.71 -14.33
CA ALA A 66 9.09 7.59 -15.67
C ALA A 66 10.58 7.20 -15.66
N THR A 67 11.30 7.47 -14.58
CA THR A 67 12.75 7.23 -14.50
C THR A 67 13.08 6.24 -13.40
N SER A 68 12.94 6.65 -12.15
CA SER A 68 13.12 5.75 -11.02
C SER A 68 12.41 6.33 -9.79
N GLU A 69 11.87 5.45 -8.99
CA GLU A 69 11.25 5.81 -7.72
C GLU A 69 12.11 5.29 -6.56
N SER A 70 11.84 5.84 -5.38
CA SER A 70 12.45 5.40 -4.12
C SER A 70 11.35 5.13 -3.13
N PHE A 71 11.46 4.01 -2.43
CA PHE A 71 10.56 3.62 -1.35
C PHE A 71 11.33 3.57 -0.05
N LEU A 72 10.98 4.45 0.89
CA LEU A 72 11.64 4.59 2.18
C LEU A 72 10.83 3.84 3.22
N LYS A 73 11.41 2.77 3.76
CA LYS A 73 10.75 1.94 4.78
C LYS A 73 10.91 2.61 6.15
N VAL A 74 9.88 3.25 6.62
CA VAL A 74 9.87 3.90 7.94
C VAL A 74 9.67 2.85 9.03
N GLY A 75 10.57 2.84 10.01
CA GLY A 75 10.55 1.87 11.10
C GLY A 75 11.22 0.54 10.78
N GLY A 76 11.54 0.27 9.53
CA GLY A 76 12.31 -0.92 9.12
C GLY A 76 11.61 -2.26 9.31
N VAL A 77 10.28 -2.28 9.51
CA VAL A 77 9.52 -3.51 9.73
C VAL A 77 9.06 -4.07 8.40
N ASP A 78 9.35 -5.36 8.16
CA ASP A 78 8.87 -6.09 6.99
C ASP A 78 7.44 -6.59 7.19
N TYR A 79 6.73 -6.81 6.08
CA TYR A 79 5.45 -7.48 6.12
C TYR A 79 5.63 -8.91 6.64
N ASP A 80 4.84 -9.25 7.66
CA ASP A 80 4.76 -10.58 8.22
C ASP A 80 3.29 -11.02 8.16
N GLY A 81 2.99 -12.00 7.32
CA GLY A 81 1.63 -12.46 7.07
C GLY A 81 1.02 -13.30 8.20
N SER A 82 1.68 -13.43 9.36
CA SER A 82 1.14 -14.18 10.50
C SER A 82 -0.05 -13.47 11.16
N ALA A 83 -0.27 -12.20 10.90
CA ALA A 83 -1.42 -11.44 11.36
C ALA A 83 -1.84 -10.44 10.30
N THR A 84 -3.08 -9.95 10.40
CA THR A 84 -3.62 -8.92 9.52
C THR A 84 -2.79 -7.64 9.66
N SER A 85 -2.55 -6.97 8.55
CA SER A 85 -1.66 -5.81 8.51
C SER A 85 -2.29 -4.64 7.79
N ILE A 86 -1.76 -3.45 8.10
CA ILE A 86 -2.10 -2.20 7.46
C ILE A 86 -0.82 -1.59 6.87
N LEU A 87 -0.91 -1.13 5.64
CA LEU A 87 0.15 -0.42 4.94
C LEU A 87 -0.26 1.02 4.76
N GLN A 88 0.59 1.95 5.19
CA GLN A 88 0.38 3.38 4.96
C GLN A 88 1.56 3.93 4.18
N VAL A 89 1.25 4.69 3.13
CA VAL A 89 2.23 5.24 2.19
C VAL A 89 1.96 6.72 2.01
N GLU A 90 3.00 7.52 2.15
CA GLU A 90 2.94 8.95 1.82
C GLU A 90 3.80 9.22 0.60
N CYS A 91 3.27 9.95 -0.37
CA CYS A 91 4.04 10.44 -1.51
C CYS A 91 4.77 11.72 -1.10
N LEU A 92 6.09 11.68 -1.05
CA LEU A 92 6.93 12.82 -0.68
C LEU A 92 7.31 13.65 -1.89
N ALA A 93 7.45 13.03 -3.06
CA ALA A 93 7.73 13.68 -4.33
C ALA A 93 7.09 12.88 -5.44
N ASP A 94 6.50 13.57 -6.41
CA ASP A 94 5.95 12.93 -7.61
C ASP A 94 6.84 13.18 -8.82
N GLY A 95 6.38 12.74 -10.00
CA GLY A 95 7.12 12.91 -11.25
C GLY A 95 8.08 11.78 -11.55
N ALA A 96 9.12 12.07 -12.33
CA ALA A 96 10.01 11.04 -12.88
C ALA A 96 10.82 10.30 -11.82
N ASN A 97 11.12 10.96 -10.70
CA ASN A 97 11.90 10.40 -9.59
C ASN A 97 11.06 10.45 -8.30
N ALA A 98 9.92 9.81 -8.32
CA ALA A 98 8.98 9.81 -7.19
C ALA A 98 9.61 9.21 -5.93
N VAL A 99 9.23 9.74 -4.78
CA VAL A 99 9.71 9.28 -3.48
C VAL A 99 8.50 9.00 -2.59
N PHE A 100 8.48 7.82 -2.00
CA PHE A 100 7.43 7.39 -1.09
C PHE A 100 8.03 6.99 0.24
N ALA A 101 7.37 7.34 1.33
CA ALA A 101 7.67 6.82 2.66
C ALA A 101 6.53 5.89 3.06
N TYR A 102 6.85 4.70 3.54
CA TYR A 102 5.82 3.74 3.93
C TYR A 102 6.16 3.06 5.24
N SER A 103 5.12 2.60 5.91
CA SER A 103 5.23 1.74 7.08
C SER A 103 4.18 0.65 7.00
N ILE A 104 4.49 -0.50 7.58
CA ILE A 104 3.55 -1.60 7.68
C ILE A 104 3.53 -2.10 9.11
N ALA A 105 2.33 -2.41 9.62
CA ALA A 105 2.16 -2.88 10.99
C ALA A 105 1.04 -3.90 11.06
N GLN A 106 1.18 -4.86 11.98
CA GLN A 106 0.13 -5.80 12.31
C GLN A 106 -0.88 -5.12 13.22
N TYR A 107 -2.15 -5.54 13.14
CA TYR A 107 -3.19 -5.02 13.99
C TYR A 107 -4.24 -6.09 14.30
N ALA A 108 -4.98 -5.88 15.37
CA ALA A 108 -6.17 -6.65 15.72
C ALA A 108 -7.23 -5.69 16.25
N ALA A 109 -8.50 -6.09 16.17
CA ALA A 109 -9.57 -5.30 16.74
C ALA A 109 -9.44 -5.32 18.27
N ASP A 110 -9.40 -4.13 18.87
CA ASP A 110 -9.29 -3.97 20.32
C ASP A 110 -9.94 -2.65 20.71
N THR A 111 -10.93 -2.71 21.58
CA THR A 111 -11.65 -1.51 22.04
C THR A 111 -11.07 -0.93 23.33
N THR A 112 -10.02 -1.52 23.86
CA THR A 112 -9.36 -1.08 25.10
C THR A 112 -7.87 -0.83 24.82
N PRO A 113 -7.55 0.23 24.07
CA PRO A 113 -6.17 0.51 23.68
C PRO A 113 -5.29 0.86 24.86
#